data_0d616e0bf454de8789c5e1d94be82546
#
_entry.id   0d616e0bf454de8789c5e1d94be82546
#
_cell.length_a   1.000
_cell.length_b   1.000
_cell.length_c   1.000
_cell.angle_alpha   90.00
_cell.angle_beta   90.00
_cell.angle_gamma   90.00
#
_symmetry.space_group_name_H-M   'P 1'
#
loop_
_entity.id
_entity.type
_entity.pdbx_description
1 polymer ?
#
loop_
_entity_poly.entity_id
_entity_poly.type
_entity_poly.pdbx_seq_one_letter_code
_entity_poly.pdbx_strand_id
1 'polypeptide(L)'
;MKNEITVLILSCLLLTPFASLHAAETLKRHPLTNNGEWKNNKPVALTNVVRPKVESVLIYQPTNEWTYSHHPSITFFKGRFYAIWSNGREHEDRPGQRVLMSKSFDFKTWSPPLPLVDSIKDEQGVERVLTAAGFHQHDTTLVAYFGNYGPKKETTHLQAVTTAGGEHWSAIREIGVPVNPNHGPQRTASGRLIIAGNISFPYTDDPAGLAGWRMTGIYPPSMAETIKDDPSSFWEVAKKQGWSAALCEGSFFQTDDSVLHMPLRNTGKYPYRLWLTESRDNGATWSSPVETEFSDTNSKFHFGRLPDGRFYYVGTPIGGGRTPLVLSLSRDGVTFDKHFILGETKYAQRKPGTHKGGEYGYPHTLIHDGYLYVIVSRQKEAVDVLRVALAVLN
;
A
#
# COMPACT_ATOMS: atom_id res chain seq x y z
N MET A 1 23.63 -90.93 -5.52
CA MET A 1 23.83 -89.98 -4.42
C MET A 1 24.36 -88.72 -5.05
N LYS A 2 23.50 -87.73 -5.19
CA LYS A 2 23.80 -86.46 -5.90
C LYS A 2 24.10 -85.38 -4.87
N ASN A 3 25.27 -84.80 -4.95
CA ASN A 3 25.66 -83.61 -4.18
C ASN A 3 25.06 -82.37 -4.81
N GLU A 4 24.28 -81.63 -4.07
CA GLU A 4 23.86 -80.26 -4.43
C GLU A 4 24.77 -79.27 -3.74
N ILE A 5 25.44 -78.50 -4.55
CA ILE A 5 26.28 -77.38 -4.12
C ILE A 5 25.38 -76.09 -4.12
N THR A 6 25.12 -75.57 -2.95
CA THR A 6 24.41 -74.31 -2.82
C THR A 6 25.40 -73.16 -2.94
N VAL A 7 25.26 -72.39 -4.01
CA VAL A 7 26.05 -71.16 -4.22
C VAL A 7 25.35 -69.99 -3.55
N LEU A 8 25.95 -69.41 -2.54
CA LEU A 8 25.52 -68.21 -1.83
C LEU A 8 25.99 -66.99 -2.62
N ILE A 9 25.09 -66.27 -3.29
CA ILE A 9 25.39 -64.99 -3.95
C ILE A 9 25.28 -63.89 -2.90
N LEU A 10 26.42 -63.31 -2.51
CA LEU A 10 26.53 -62.17 -1.61
C LEU A 10 26.35 -60.89 -2.44
N SER A 11 25.17 -60.29 -2.41
CA SER A 11 24.90 -59.02 -3.06
C SER A 11 25.46 -57.89 -2.20
N CYS A 12 26.59 -57.33 -2.58
CA CYS A 12 27.10 -56.07 -2.05
C CYS A 12 26.27 -54.92 -2.61
N LEU A 13 25.34 -54.40 -1.80
CA LEU A 13 24.69 -53.11 -2.05
C LEU A 13 25.72 -51.98 -1.78
N LEU A 14 26.28 -51.43 -2.84
CA LEU A 14 27.01 -50.16 -2.78
C LEU A 14 26.04 -49.03 -2.53
N LEU A 15 25.92 -48.59 -1.26
CA LEU A 15 25.32 -47.34 -0.87
C LEU A 15 26.22 -46.21 -1.32
N THR A 16 25.93 -45.62 -2.50
CA THR A 16 26.46 -44.33 -2.88
C THR A 16 25.72 -43.26 -2.07
N PRO A 17 26.43 -42.36 -1.39
CA PRO A 17 25.77 -41.24 -0.75
C PRO A 17 25.21 -40.33 -1.83
N PHE A 18 23.90 -40.20 -1.94
CA PHE A 18 23.28 -39.12 -2.68
C PHE A 18 23.64 -37.82 -1.93
N ALA A 19 24.75 -37.21 -2.33
CA ALA A 19 25.01 -35.83 -2.06
C ALA A 19 23.96 -35.04 -2.83
N SER A 20 22.92 -34.60 -2.14
CA SER A 20 21.98 -33.60 -2.66
C SER A 20 22.80 -32.33 -2.93
N LEU A 21 23.24 -32.14 -4.15
CA LEU A 21 23.61 -30.82 -4.65
C LEU A 21 22.31 -29.98 -4.63
N HIS A 22 22.03 -29.36 -3.50
CA HIS A 22 21.26 -28.12 -3.51
C HIS A 22 22.16 -27.07 -4.14
N ALA A 23 22.16 -27.03 -5.47
CA ALA A 23 22.57 -25.84 -6.17
C ALA A 23 21.67 -24.73 -5.58
N ALA A 24 22.29 -23.76 -4.93
CA ALA A 24 21.60 -22.52 -4.59
C ALA A 24 21.13 -21.95 -5.93
N GLU A 25 19.87 -22.20 -6.30
CA GLU A 25 19.20 -21.42 -7.34
C GLU A 25 19.33 -19.98 -6.88
N THR A 26 20.18 -19.23 -7.56
CA THR A 26 20.19 -17.78 -7.46
C THR A 26 18.74 -17.36 -7.72
N LEU A 27 18.04 -16.97 -6.68
CA LEU A 27 16.67 -16.48 -6.75
C LEU A 27 16.66 -15.39 -7.82
N LYS A 28 16.16 -15.72 -9.01
CA LYS A 28 16.02 -14.76 -10.10
C LYS A 28 15.05 -13.69 -9.61
N ARG A 29 15.53 -12.45 -9.51
CA ARG A 29 14.68 -11.32 -9.23
C ARG A 29 13.62 -11.20 -10.33
N HIS A 30 12.44 -10.72 -9.93
CA HIS A 30 11.41 -10.40 -10.91
C HIS A 30 11.89 -9.20 -11.76
N PRO A 31 11.63 -9.17 -13.08
CA PRO A 31 12.08 -8.11 -13.99
C PRO A 31 11.43 -6.75 -13.77
N LEU A 32 10.40 -6.63 -12.91
CA LEU A 32 9.78 -5.35 -12.57
C LEU A 32 10.87 -4.35 -12.14
N THR A 33 10.96 -3.22 -12.85
CA THR A 33 12.05 -2.27 -12.68
C THR A 33 11.62 -0.83 -12.96
N ASN A 34 12.27 0.14 -12.33
CA ASN A 34 12.24 1.55 -12.70
C ASN A 34 13.50 1.94 -13.51
N ASN A 35 13.95 1.00 -14.34
CA ASN A 35 14.98 1.12 -15.37
C ASN A 35 16.33 1.68 -14.91
N GLY A 36 16.68 1.47 -13.64
CA GLY A 36 17.99 1.80 -13.11
C GLY A 36 18.29 3.30 -12.93
N GLU A 37 17.35 4.21 -13.21
CA GLU A 37 17.48 5.64 -12.93
C GLU A 37 17.74 5.91 -11.45
N TRP A 38 17.35 4.97 -10.59
CA TRP A 38 17.42 5.05 -9.14
C TRP A 38 18.30 3.95 -8.55
N LYS A 39 19.43 3.63 -9.23
CA LYS A 39 20.33 2.54 -8.80
C LYS A 39 20.70 2.64 -7.33
N ASN A 40 20.47 1.56 -6.59
CA ASN A 40 20.76 1.48 -5.15
C ASN A 40 20.13 2.64 -4.35
N ASN A 41 18.93 3.07 -4.74
CA ASN A 41 18.20 4.18 -4.13
C ASN A 41 18.97 5.51 -4.19
N LYS A 42 19.86 5.68 -5.16
CA LYS A 42 20.56 6.92 -5.46
C LYS A 42 20.19 7.38 -6.86
N PRO A 43 19.93 8.67 -7.06
CA PRO A 43 19.67 9.18 -8.40
C PRO A 43 20.95 9.07 -9.24
N VAL A 44 20.82 8.63 -10.49
CA VAL A 44 21.94 8.64 -11.44
C VAL A 44 22.20 10.07 -11.91
N ALA A 45 21.15 10.79 -12.28
CA ALA A 45 21.21 12.24 -12.54
C ALA A 45 19.79 12.84 -12.47
N LEU A 46 19.42 13.46 -11.36
CA LEU A 46 18.11 14.14 -11.22
C LEU A 46 17.93 15.32 -12.19
N THR A 47 19.02 15.88 -12.69
CA THR A 47 19.01 17.04 -13.62
C THR A 47 18.28 16.73 -14.92
N ASN A 48 18.28 15.46 -15.36
CA ASN A 48 17.69 15.05 -16.62
C ASN A 48 16.24 14.55 -16.50
N VAL A 49 15.72 14.41 -15.26
CA VAL A 49 14.33 13.99 -15.05
C VAL A 49 13.39 15.16 -15.27
N VAL A 50 12.35 14.94 -16.06
CA VAL A 50 11.37 15.97 -16.42
C VAL A 50 10.62 16.49 -15.19
N ARG A 51 10.46 17.81 -15.11
CA ARG A 51 9.66 18.50 -14.09
C ARG A 51 8.46 19.14 -14.76
N PRO A 52 7.32 18.47 -14.83
CA PRO A 52 6.12 19.04 -15.41
C PRO A 52 5.61 20.19 -14.53
N LYS A 53 4.74 21.03 -15.09
CA LYS A 53 4.02 22.01 -14.28
C LYS A 53 3.08 21.27 -13.32
N VAL A 54 3.35 21.36 -12.02
CA VAL A 54 2.55 20.80 -10.93
C VAL A 54 1.94 21.95 -10.14
N GLU A 55 0.64 21.88 -9.89
CA GLU A 55 -0.05 22.75 -8.94
C GLU A 55 -0.16 22.02 -7.59
N SER A 56 0.05 22.72 -6.49
CA SER A 56 -0.02 22.14 -5.13
C SER A 56 -0.82 23.05 -4.21
N VAL A 57 -1.61 22.43 -3.34
CA VAL A 57 -2.38 23.10 -2.29
C VAL A 57 -2.19 22.40 -0.96
N LEU A 58 -1.70 23.14 0.03
CA LEU A 58 -1.57 22.67 1.41
C LEU A 58 -2.96 22.74 2.07
N ILE A 59 -3.58 21.59 2.34
CA ILE A 59 -4.97 21.50 2.83
C ILE A 59 -5.06 21.35 4.34
N TYR A 60 -3.93 20.98 5.00
CA TYR A 60 -3.85 20.88 6.46
C TYR A 60 -2.45 21.21 6.97
N GLN A 61 -2.41 21.89 8.10
CA GLN A 61 -1.20 22.13 8.89
C GLN A 61 -1.43 21.73 10.34
N PRO A 62 -0.37 21.32 11.08
CA PRO A 62 -0.52 20.92 12.47
C PRO A 62 -1.01 22.08 13.33
N THR A 63 -1.87 21.75 14.28
CA THR A 63 -2.28 22.67 15.38
C THR A 63 -1.38 22.47 16.60
N ASN A 64 -1.67 23.16 17.70
CA ASN A 64 -0.93 22.92 18.95
C ASN A 64 -1.30 21.58 19.61
N GLU A 65 -2.50 21.11 19.40
CA GLU A 65 -3.01 19.87 20.00
C GLU A 65 -2.84 18.65 19.04
N TRP A 66 -3.08 18.87 17.75
CA TRP A 66 -3.12 17.82 16.74
C TRP A 66 -1.97 17.99 15.77
N THR A 67 -0.87 17.31 16.05
CA THR A 67 0.40 17.55 15.35
C THR A 67 0.80 16.44 14.40
N TYR A 68 0.14 15.28 14.43
CA TYR A 68 0.36 14.16 13.53
C TYR A 68 -0.71 14.08 12.45
N SER A 69 -0.32 13.89 11.19
CA SER A 69 -1.23 13.65 10.06
C SER A 69 -0.57 12.77 9.01
N HIS A 70 -1.20 11.64 8.69
CA HIS A 70 -0.67 10.65 7.76
C HIS A 70 -1.79 9.83 7.09
N HIS A 71 -1.45 8.85 6.24
CA HIS A 71 -2.38 7.98 5.53
C HIS A 71 -3.45 8.75 4.72
N PRO A 72 -3.04 9.75 3.90
CA PRO A 72 -4.03 10.53 3.17
C PRO A 72 -4.62 9.74 1.99
N SER A 73 -5.88 10.02 1.67
CA SER A 73 -6.57 9.50 0.49
C SER A 73 -7.50 10.55 -0.10
N ILE A 74 -7.71 10.53 -1.41
CA ILE A 74 -8.52 11.51 -2.15
C ILE A 74 -9.46 10.78 -3.12
N THR A 75 -10.67 11.33 -3.28
CA THR A 75 -11.64 10.93 -4.31
C THR A 75 -12.42 12.12 -4.82
N PHE A 76 -13.15 11.92 -5.93
CA PHE A 76 -14.11 12.89 -6.45
C PHE A 76 -15.50 12.25 -6.51
N PHE A 77 -16.49 12.89 -5.90
CA PHE A 77 -17.85 12.36 -5.79
C PHE A 77 -18.86 13.50 -5.86
N LYS A 78 -19.86 13.37 -6.73
CA LYS A 78 -20.97 14.34 -6.89
C LYS A 78 -20.49 15.81 -6.97
N GLY A 79 -19.51 16.07 -7.86
CA GLY A 79 -19.03 17.42 -8.13
C GLY A 79 -18.08 18.00 -7.08
N ARG A 80 -17.55 17.17 -6.14
CA ARG A 80 -16.62 17.63 -5.10
C ARG A 80 -15.47 16.64 -4.91
N PHE A 81 -14.30 17.16 -4.58
CA PHE A 81 -13.20 16.39 -4.00
C PHE A 81 -13.46 16.14 -2.52
N TYR A 82 -13.10 14.96 -2.07
CA TYR A 82 -13.07 14.54 -0.66
C TYR A 82 -11.67 14.03 -0.36
N ALA A 83 -11.05 14.57 0.67
CA ALA A 83 -9.78 14.12 1.20
C ALA A 83 -9.96 13.67 2.64
N ILE A 84 -9.42 12.47 2.99
CA ILE A 84 -9.35 11.98 4.37
C ILE A 84 -7.92 11.69 4.75
N TRP A 85 -7.61 11.75 6.03
CA TRP A 85 -6.31 11.36 6.59
C TRP A 85 -6.41 11.05 8.07
N SER A 86 -5.48 10.23 8.57
CA SER A 86 -5.30 9.99 10.00
C SER A 86 -4.76 11.24 10.67
N ASN A 87 -5.30 11.60 11.85
CA ASN A 87 -4.89 12.76 12.61
C ASN A 87 -4.76 12.41 14.09
N GLY A 88 -3.56 12.54 14.62
CA GLY A 88 -3.21 12.23 16.01
C GLY A 88 -2.66 13.44 16.75
N ARG A 89 -2.56 13.32 18.10
CA ARG A 89 -2.09 14.42 18.94
C ARG A 89 -0.59 14.70 18.70
N GLU A 90 0.28 13.68 18.73
CA GLU A 90 1.72 13.92 18.64
C GLU A 90 2.45 12.87 17.81
N HIS A 91 2.26 11.60 18.10
CA HIS A 91 3.03 10.49 17.56
C HIS A 91 2.23 9.66 16.55
N GLU A 92 2.95 8.90 15.72
CA GLU A 92 2.34 7.96 14.79
C GLU A 92 1.63 6.83 15.53
N ASP A 93 0.41 6.50 15.09
CA ASP A 93 -0.35 5.32 15.53
C ASP A 93 -0.51 5.23 17.05
N ARG A 94 -0.96 6.32 17.68
CA ARG A 94 -1.22 6.37 19.12
C ARG A 94 -2.71 6.49 19.43
N PRO A 95 -3.12 5.98 20.62
CA PRO A 95 -4.50 6.09 21.10
C PRO A 95 -5.03 7.51 20.99
N GLY A 96 -6.32 7.63 20.63
CA GLY A 96 -6.98 8.90 20.39
C GLY A 96 -6.80 9.43 18.96
N GLN A 97 -6.13 8.71 18.07
CA GLN A 97 -6.04 9.06 16.65
C GLN A 97 -7.43 8.95 16.01
N ARG A 98 -7.76 9.92 15.17
CA ARG A 98 -9.03 10.09 14.46
C ARG A 98 -8.86 10.18 12.95
N VAL A 99 -9.97 10.18 12.21
CA VAL A 99 -9.99 10.41 10.76
C VAL A 99 -10.57 11.79 10.48
N LEU A 100 -9.76 12.69 9.92
CA LEU A 100 -10.22 13.98 9.43
C LEU A 100 -10.65 13.91 7.96
N MET A 101 -11.54 14.84 7.58
CA MET A 101 -11.97 15.05 6.20
C MET A 101 -12.00 16.54 5.86
N SER A 102 -11.61 16.85 4.62
CA SER A 102 -11.81 18.16 3.99
C SER A 102 -12.41 17.97 2.59
N LYS A 103 -13.11 18.98 2.10
CA LYS A 103 -13.82 18.96 0.80
C LYS A 103 -13.46 20.17 -0.04
N SER A 104 -13.50 20.02 -1.38
CA SER A 104 -13.28 21.10 -2.33
C SER A 104 -14.14 20.95 -3.58
N PHE A 105 -14.59 22.05 -4.16
CA PHE A 105 -15.25 22.06 -5.47
C PHE A 105 -14.28 22.25 -6.63
N ASP A 106 -13.16 22.93 -6.39
CA ASP A 106 -12.28 23.48 -7.44
C ASP A 106 -10.81 23.05 -7.31
N PHE A 107 -10.49 22.14 -6.37
CA PHE A 107 -9.13 21.76 -5.98
C PHE A 107 -8.34 22.85 -5.24
N LYS A 108 -8.64 24.15 -5.46
CA LYS A 108 -7.84 25.27 -4.93
C LYS A 108 -8.28 25.68 -3.55
N THR A 109 -9.60 25.63 -3.31
CA THR A 109 -10.22 26.06 -2.05
C THR A 109 -10.78 24.85 -1.32
N TRP A 110 -10.26 24.56 -0.12
CA TRP A 110 -10.66 23.43 0.70
C TRP A 110 -11.38 23.91 1.97
N SER A 111 -12.40 23.17 2.36
CA SER A 111 -13.11 23.42 3.62
C SER A 111 -12.19 23.27 4.82
N PRO A 112 -12.43 23.97 5.93
CA PRO A 112 -11.79 23.61 7.21
C PRO A 112 -11.99 22.12 7.49
N PRO A 113 -10.92 21.38 7.88
CA PRO A 113 -11.05 19.94 8.15
C PRO A 113 -11.88 19.71 9.41
N LEU A 114 -12.76 18.72 9.31
CA LEU A 114 -13.60 18.25 10.41
C LEU A 114 -13.41 16.75 10.60
N PRO A 115 -13.62 16.20 11.81
CA PRO A 115 -13.65 14.76 12.00
C PRO A 115 -14.72 14.10 11.12
N LEU A 116 -14.29 13.17 10.25
CA LEU A 116 -15.20 12.22 9.62
C LEU A 116 -15.62 11.17 10.67
N VAL A 117 -14.61 10.68 11.41
CA VAL A 117 -14.78 9.85 12.60
C VAL A 117 -13.85 10.40 13.66
N ASP A 118 -14.39 10.86 14.77
CA ASP A 118 -13.59 11.38 15.90
C ASP A 118 -12.99 10.23 16.72
N SER A 119 -12.14 10.58 17.69
CA SER A 119 -11.53 9.60 18.60
C SER A 119 -12.61 8.79 19.31
N ILE A 120 -12.48 7.48 19.32
CA ILE A 120 -13.41 6.57 19.98
C ILE A 120 -12.73 5.80 21.10
N LYS A 121 -13.50 5.31 22.03
CA LYS A 121 -13.07 4.41 23.12
C LYS A 121 -13.77 3.08 22.98
N ASP A 122 -13.10 2.03 23.38
CA ASP A 122 -13.72 0.72 23.50
C ASP A 122 -14.62 0.64 24.76
N GLU A 123 -15.23 -0.53 24.99
CA GLU A 123 -16.11 -0.79 26.12
C GLU A 123 -15.40 -0.65 27.47
N GLN A 124 -14.09 -0.80 27.51
CA GLN A 124 -13.24 -0.64 28.69
C GLN A 124 -12.77 0.81 28.88
N GLY A 125 -13.18 1.75 28.00
CA GLY A 125 -12.81 3.15 28.04
C GLY A 125 -11.40 3.44 27.48
N VAL A 126 -10.74 2.48 26.82
CA VAL A 126 -9.43 2.64 26.21
C VAL A 126 -9.57 3.34 24.86
N GLU A 127 -8.82 4.42 24.64
CA GLU A 127 -8.81 5.11 23.36
C GLU A 127 -8.25 4.20 22.25
N ARG A 128 -8.96 4.17 21.11
CA ARG A 128 -8.57 3.41 19.92
C ARG A 128 -7.68 4.23 19.01
N VAL A 129 -7.03 3.55 18.06
CA VAL A 129 -6.26 4.15 16.95
C VAL A 129 -7.05 3.98 15.67
N LEU A 130 -7.42 5.09 15.03
CA LEU A 130 -8.12 5.06 13.75
C LEU A 130 -7.15 5.44 12.62
N THR A 131 -7.03 4.58 11.62
CA THR A 131 -6.15 4.79 10.47
C THR A 131 -6.96 4.93 9.19
N ALA A 132 -6.93 6.11 8.57
CA ALA A 132 -7.61 6.35 7.31
C ALA A 132 -7.07 5.41 6.21
N ALA A 133 -7.97 4.85 5.41
CA ALA A 133 -7.63 3.99 4.28
C ALA A 133 -7.93 4.65 2.94
N GLY A 134 -9.18 4.96 2.69
CA GLY A 134 -9.59 5.55 1.42
C GLY A 134 -11.07 5.35 1.15
N PHE A 135 -11.41 5.46 -0.12
CA PHE A 135 -12.79 5.52 -0.55
C PHE A 135 -13.12 4.41 -1.54
N HIS A 136 -14.41 4.10 -1.63
CA HIS A 136 -15.01 3.34 -2.71
C HIS A 136 -16.34 3.99 -3.10
N GLN A 137 -16.64 3.99 -4.40
CA GLN A 137 -17.89 4.51 -4.92
C GLN A 137 -18.67 3.37 -5.58
N HIS A 138 -19.94 3.26 -5.19
CA HIS A 138 -20.90 2.38 -5.84
C HIS A 138 -22.23 3.11 -5.99
N ASP A 139 -22.74 3.17 -7.21
CA ASP A 139 -23.96 3.90 -7.58
C ASP A 139 -23.95 5.35 -7.03
N THR A 140 -24.89 5.68 -6.17
CA THR A 140 -25.03 6.99 -5.56
C THR A 140 -24.36 7.12 -4.20
N THR A 141 -23.61 6.09 -3.77
CA THR A 141 -23.03 5.99 -2.43
C THR A 141 -21.51 6.12 -2.49
N LEU A 142 -20.96 6.95 -1.61
CA LEU A 142 -19.55 7.00 -1.26
C LEU A 142 -19.32 6.29 0.06
N VAL A 143 -18.38 5.37 0.09
CA VAL A 143 -17.92 4.64 1.27
C VAL A 143 -16.53 5.14 1.64
N ALA A 144 -16.31 5.51 2.90
CA ALA A 144 -14.99 5.80 3.45
C ALA A 144 -14.60 4.72 4.46
N TYR A 145 -13.42 4.10 4.23
CA TYR A 145 -12.90 3.01 5.06
C TYR A 145 -11.79 3.51 5.98
N PHE A 146 -11.68 2.88 7.13
CA PHE A 146 -10.60 3.09 8.08
C PHE A 146 -10.34 1.83 8.91
N GLY A 147 -9.09 1.65 9.33
CA GLY A 147 -8.71 0.66 10.32
C GLY A 147 -8.98 1.18 11.72
N ASN A 148 -9.38 0.29 12.62
CA ASN A 148 -9.56 0.55 14.04
C ASN A 148 -8.86 -0.55 14.83
N TYR A 149 -7.89 -0.21 15.67
CA TYR A 149 -7.13 -1.17 16.46
C TYR A 149 -6.78 -0.61 17.84
N GLY A 150 -6.42 -1.52 18.76
CA GLY A 150 -5.99 -1.17 20.11
C GLY A 150 -4.56 -0.61 20.17
N PRO A 151 -4.15 -0.11 21.35
CA PRO A 151 -2.85 0.53 21.55
C PRO A 151 -1.62 -0.32 21.17
N LYS A 152 -1.75 -1.64 21.18
CA LYS A 152 -0.71 -2.60 20.80
C LYS A 152 -0.97 -3.23 19.42
N LYS A 153 -1.85 -2.62 18.62
CA LYS A 153 -2.32 -3.12 17.31
C LYS A 153 -3.15 -4.40 17.36
N GLU A 154 -3.59 -4.77 18.57
CA GLU A 154 -4.52 -5.87 18.77
C GLU A 154 -5.95 -5.50 18.38
N THR A 155 -6.81 -6.49 18.22
CA THR A 155 -8.23 -6.33 17.89
C THR A 155 -8.47 -5.37 16.72
N THR A 156 -7.78 -5.65 15.61
CA THR A 156 -7.89 -4.84 14.39
C THR A 156 -9.22 -5.11 13.70
N HIS A 157 -9.92 -4.04 13.34
CA HIS A 157 -11.18 -4.05 12.61
C HIS A 157 -11.09 -3.16 11.38
N LEU A 158 -11.60 -3.62 10.26
CA LEU A 158 -11.93 -2.75 9.15
C LEU A 158 -13.34 -2.20 9.35
N GLN A 159 -13.44 -0.89 9.36
CA GLN A 159 -14.70 -0.16 9.54
C GLN A 159 -14.95 0.79 8.38
N ALA A 160 -16.20 1.19 8.21
CA ALA A 160 -16.60 2.16 7.20
C ALA A 160 -17.75 3.05 7.67
N VAL A 161 -17.84 4.22 7.04
CA VAL A 161 -19.01 5.10 7.05
C VAL A 161 -19.42 5.39 5.61
N THR A 162 -20.71 5.65 5.39
CA THR A 162 -21.27 5.85 4.05
C THR A 162 -22.01 7.17 3.94
N THR A 163 -22.08 7.71 2.74
CA THR A 163 -22.89 8.87 2.43
C THR A 163 -23.49 8.77 1.03
N ALA A 164 -24.74 9.20 0.86
CA ALA A 164 -25.37 9.36 -0.44
C ALA A 164 -25.20 10.77 -1.02
N GLY A 165 -25.04 11.78 -0.17
CA GLY A 165 -24.97 13.19 -0.56
C GLY A 165 -23.62 13.87 -0.31
N GLY A 166 -22.73 13.25 0.47
CA GLY A 166 -21.43 13.82 0.86
C GLY A 166 -21.49 14.79 2.04
N GLU A 167 -22.67 15.09 2.60
CA GLU A 167 -22.82 16.00 3.74
C GLU A 167 -23.04 15.21 5.05
N HIS A 168 -23.94 14.24 5.04
CA HIS A 168 -24.27 13.42 6.19
C HIS A 168 -23.70 12.02 6.01
N TRP A 169 -22.94 11.57 7.00
CA TRP A 169 -22.35 10.24 7.04
C TRP A 169 -23.09 9.33 8.01
N SER A 170 -23.16 8.06 7.67
CA SER A 170 -23.80 7.04 8.51
C SER A 170 -23.09 6.86 9.85
N ALA A 171 -23.71 6.13 10.76
CA ALA A 171 -23.01 5.50 11.88
C ALA A 171 -21.89 4.57 11.34
N ILE A 172 -20.89 4.30 12.18
CA ILE A 172 -19.80 3.35 11.89
C ILE A 172 -20.38 1.97 11.65
N ARG A 173 -19.89 1.30 10.60
CA ARG A 173 -20.25 -0.06 10.24
C ARG A 173 -19.01 -0.95 10.29
N GLU A 174 -19.13 -2.10 10.95
CA GLU A 174 -18.15 -3.19 10.88
C GLU A 174 -18.18 -3.86 9.50
N ILE A 175 -17.00 -4.05 8.91
CA ILE A 175 -16.85 -4.74 7.63
C ILE A 175 -16.55 -6.24 7.83
N GLY A 176 -16.10 -6.61 9.02
CA GLY A 176 -15.94 -8.02 9.42
C GLY A 176 -14.65 -8.68 8.97
N VAL A 177 -13.62 -7.91 8.64
CA VAL A 177 -12.26 -8.43 8.36
C VAL A 177 -11.21 -7.74 9.22
N PRO A 178 -10.26 -8.50 9.80
CA PRO A 178 -9.20 -7.97 10.64
C PRO A 178 -8.02 -7.50 9.78
N VAL A 179 -8.19 -6.41 9.06
CA VAL A 179 -7.13 -5.84 8.23
C VAL A 179 -6.90 -4.37 8.59
N ASN A 180 -5.64 -3.97 8.68
CA ASN A 180 -5.26 -2.56 8.67
C ASN A 180 -5.01 -2.15 7.21
N PRO A 181 -5.92 -1.40 6.60
CA PRO A 181 -5.89 -1.14 5.16
C PRO A 181 -4.84 -0.08 4.82
N ASN A 182 -4.12 -0.30 3.71
CA ASN A 182 -3.15 0.68 3.20
C ASN A 182 -3.78 1.71 2.29
N HIS A 183 -4.76 1.27 1.51
CA HIS A 183 -5.58 2.09 0.62
C HIS A 183 -7.04 1.68 0.75
N GLY A 184 -7.96 2.47 0.20
CA GLY A 184 -9.31 2.01 -0.06
C GLY A 184 -9.31 0.84 -1.04
N PRO A 185 -10.44 0.15 -1.21
CA PRO A 185 -10.53 -0.96 -2.14
C PRO A 185 -10.15 -0.55 -3.56
N GLN A 186 -9.24 -1.28 -4.18
CA GLN A 186 -8.95 -1.20 -5.60
C GLN A 186 -9.81 -2.22 -6.35
N ARG A 187 -10.35 -1.83 -7.51
CA ARG A 187 -11.22 -2.66 -8.33
C ARG A 187 -10.41 -3.38 -9.41
N THR A 188 -10.63 -4.69 -9.55
CA THR A 188 -10.11 -5.47 -10.67
C THR A 188 -10.98 -5.27 -11.94
N ALA A 189 -10.50 -5.70 -13.10
CA ALA A 189 -11.24 -5.63 -14.35
C ALA A 189 -12.58 -6.40 -14.32
N SER A 190 -12.68 -7.46 -13.50
CA SER A 190 -13.93 -8.21 -13.30
C SER A 190 -14.91 -7.53 -12.32
N GLY A 191 -14.51 -6.43 -11.67
CA GLY A 191 -15.33 -5.72 -10.69
C GLY A 191 -15.10 -6.13 -9.24
N ARG A 192 -14.31 -7.18 -8.96
CA ARG A 192 -13.92 -7.56 -7.60
C ARG A 192 -13.18 -6.43 -6.91
N LEU A 193 -13.43 -6.22 -5.64
CA LEU A 193 -12.74 -5.26 -4.79
C LEU A 193 -11.69 -5.98 -3.94
N ILE A 194 -10.48 -5.45 -3.90
CA ILE A 194 -9.38 -5.98 -3.08
C ILE A 194 -8.82 -4.84 -2.22
N ILE A 195 -8.64 -5.07 -0.93
CA ILE A 195 -7.92 -4.18 -0.03
C ILE A 195 -6.51 -4.73 0.18
N ALA A 196 -5.50 -3.93 -0.11
CA ALA A 196 -4.14 -4.24 0.29
C ALA A 196 -3.94 -3.83 1.76
N GLY A 197 -3.76 -4.84 2.62
CA GLY A 197 -3.21 -4.69 3.96
C GLY A 197 -1.69 -4.82 3.93
N ASN A 198 -1.08 -5.27 5.02
CA ASN A 198 0.37 -5.53 5.02
C ASN A 198 0.71 -6.76 4.17
N ILE A 199 0.31 -7.93 4.65
CA ILE A 199 0.50 -9.23 3.99
C ILE A 199 -0.82 -9.93 3.73
N SER A 200 -1.93 -9.27 4.06
CA SER A 200 -3.30 -9.73 3.88
C SER A 200 -3.98 -8.91 2.79
N PHE A 201 -4.67 -9.58 1.88
CA PHE A 201 -5.32 -8.96 0.73
C PHE A 201 -6.78 -9.43 0.65
N PRO A 202 -7.63 -9.03 1.61
CA PRO A 202 -9.02 -9.42 1.58
C PRO A 202 -9.72 -8.89 0.33
N TYR A 203 -10.65 -9.69 -0.18
CA TYR A 203 -11.44 -9.33 -1.35
C TYR A 203 -12.93 -9.56 -1.13
N THR A 204 -13.75 -8.88 -1.92
CA THR A 204 -15.19 -9.09 -2.00
C THR A 204 -15.68 -8.96 -3.43
N ASP A 205 -16.73 -9.71 -3.76
CA ASP A 205 -17.49 -9.57 -4.99
C ASP A 205 -18.77 -8.72 -4.78
N ASP A 206 -19.03 -8.24 -3.55
CA ASP A 206 -20.05 -7.24 -3.29
C ASP A 206 -19.64 -5.89 -3.92
N PRO A 207 -20.38 -5.39 -4.93
CA PRO A 207 -20.00 -4.16 -5.61
C PRO A 207 -20.06 -2.91 -4.73
N ALA A 208 -20.80 -2.94 -3.62
CA ALA A 208 -20.86 -1.89 -2.63
C ALA A 208 -19.63 -1.93 -1.68
N GLY A 209 -18.94 -3.07 -1.60
CA GLY A 209 -17.78 -3.25 -0.73
C GLY A 209 -18.10 -3.31 0.76
N LEU A 210 -19.35 -3.53 1.13
CA LEU A 210 -19.80 -3.45 2.52
C LEU A 210 -20.03 -4.81 3.18
N ALA A 211 -19.91 -5.90 2.41
CA ALA A 211 -20.16 -7.26 2.90
C ALA A 211 -19.36 -8.30 2.10
N GLY A 212 -19.43 -9.56 2.50
CA GLY A 212 -18.92 -10.69 1.72
C GLY A 212 -17.39 -10.75 1.58
N TRP A 213 -16.65 -10.05 2.40
CA TRP A 213 -15.19 -10.03 2.38
C TRP A 213 -14.61 -11.38 2.80
N ARG A 214 -13.58 -11.82 2.08
CA ARG A 214 -12.83 -13.05 2.32
C ARG A 214 -11.35 -12.74 2.48
N MET A 215 -10.72 -13.33 3.51
CA MET A 215 -9.28 -13.15 3.79
C MET A 215 -8.43 -13.96 2.83
N THR A 216 -7.46 -13.29 2.20
CA THR A 216 -6.33 -13.90 1.47
C THR A 216 -5.05 -13.13 1.75
N GLY A 217 -3.90 -13.63 1.29
CA GLY A 217 -2.62 -12.96 1.47
C GLY A 217 -1.45 -13.87 1.14
N ILE A 218 -0.26 -13.43 1.52
CA ILE A 218 1.01 -14.13 1.29
C ILE A 218 1.57 -14.82 2.54
N TYR A 219 0.73 -15.11 3.51
CA TYR A 219 1.10 -15.85 4.72
C TYR A 219 0.70 -17.33 4.61
N PRO A 220 1.44 -18.24 5.27
CA PRO A 220 1.11 -19.65 5.23
C PRO A 220 -0.19 -19.93 6.02
N PRO A 221 -0.99 -20.94 5.63
CA PRO A 221 -2.24 -21.29 6.32
C PRO A 221 -2.05 -21.51 7.83
N SER A 222 -0.91 -22.02 8.26
CA SER A 222 -0.58 -22.22 9.67
C SER A 222 -0.46 -20.94 10.50
N MET A 223 -0.44 -19.76 9.85
CA MET A 223 -0.41 -18.46 10.51
C MET A 223 -1.73 -17.67 10.35
N ALA A 224 -2.75 -18.26 9.77
CA ALA A 224 -4.01 -17.56 9.51
C ALA A 224 -4.63 -16.97 10.79
N GLU A 225 -4.62 -17.72 11.91
CA GLU A 225 -5.14 -17.21 13.18
C GLU A 225 -4.26 -16.08 13.74
N THR A 226 -2.93 -16.21 13.68
CA THR A 226 -2.02 -15.11 14.10
C THR A 226 -2.27 -13.84 13.30
N ILE A 227 -2.44 -13.95 11.97
CA ILE A 227 -2.72 -12.80 11.10
C ILE A 227 -4.09 -12.20 11.37
N LYS A 228 -5.07 -13.01 11.74
CA LYS A 228 -6.39 -12.54 12.12
C LYS A 228 -6.36 -11.72 13.40
N ASP A 229 -5.57 -12.12 14.39
CA ASP A 229 -5.44 -11.43 15.65
C ASP A 229 -4.49 -10.21 15.58
N ASP A 230 -3.39 -10.36 14.83
CA ASP A 230 -2.40 -9.31 14.60
C ASP A 230 -1.99 -9.21 13.11
N PRO A 231 -2.71 -8.41 12.32
CA PRO A 231 -2.36 -8.18 10.91
C PRO A 231 -1.01 -7.49 10.70
N SER A 232 -0.35 -7.01 11.75
CA SER A 232 0.99 -6.43 11.69
C SER A 232 2.12 -7.45 11.89
N SER A 233 1.81 -8.75 12.06
CA SER A 233 2.79 -9.83 12.28
C SER A 233 3.62 -10.20 11.04
N PHE A 234 3.73 -9.31 10.07
CA PHE A 234 4.51 -9.51 8.84
C PHE A 234 6.01 -9.78 9.09
N TRP A 235 6.58 -9.32 10.21
CA TRP A 235 7.93 -9.68 10.63
C TRP A 235 8.08 -11.17 10.97
N GLU A 236 7.09 -11.72 11.66
CA GLU A 236 7.07 -13.14 12.02
C GLU A 236 6.87 -14.02 10.79
N VAL A 237 6.00 -13.59 9.87
CA VAL A 237 5.81 -14.28 8.59
C VAL A 237 7.10 -14.27 7.79
N ALA A 238 7.77 -13.14 7.66
CA ALA A 238 9.05 -13.04 6.95
C ALA A 238 10.09 -14.00 7.52
N LYS A 239 10.25 -14.05 8.84
CA LYS A 239 11.14 -14.98 9.53
C LYS A 239 10.78 -16.44 9.24
N LYS A 240 9.51 -16.81 9.34
CA LYS A 240 9.03 -18.18 9.13
C LYS A 240 9.17 -18.62 7.67
N GLN A 241 9.01 -17.69 6.72
CA GLN A 241 9.16 -17.94 5.29
C GLN A 241 10.61 -17.81 4.79
N GLY A 242 11.55 -17.41 5.65
CA GLY A 242 12.94 -17.17 5.25
C GLY A 242 13.12 -15.98 4.30
N TRP A 243 12.19 -15.03 4.26
CA TRP A 243 12.33 -13.84 3.44
C TRP A 243 13.41 -12.92 4.02
N SER A 244 14.20 -12.31 3.12
CA SER A 244 15.25 -11.38 3.54
C SER A 244 14.72 -10.01 3.98
N ALA A 245 13.42 -9.77 3.86
CA ALA A 245 12.75 -8.53 4.22
C ALA A 245 11.35 -8.80 4.78
N ALA A 246 10.90 -7.95 5.70
CA ALA A 246 9.50 -7.90 6.09
C ALA A 246 8.72 -7.06 5.08
N LEU A 247 7.61 -7.59 4.58
CA LEU A 247 6.84 -7.01 3.49
C LEU A 247 5.53 -6.42 4.03
N CYS A 248 5.16 -5.26 3.51
CA CYS A 248 3.92 -4.60 3.87
C CYS A 248 3.44 -3.64 2.78
N GLU A 249 2.31 -3.00 3.00
CA GLU A 249 1.78 -1.84 2.27
C GLU A 249 1.83 -1.98 0.74
N GLY A 250 1.09 -2.96 0.22
CA GLY A 250 0.95 -3.18 -1.22
C GLY A 250 0.02 -2.19 -1.91
N SER A 251 0.18 -2.09 -3.22
CA SER A 251 -0.77 -1.44 -4.14
C SER A 251 -0.69 -2.17 -5.47
N PHE A 252 -1.81 -2.68 -5.98
CA PHE A 252 -1.76 -3.51 -7.18
C PHE A 252 -2.14 -2.74 -8.46
N PHE A 253 -1.71 -3.30 -9.57
CA PHE A 253 -2.21 -3.00 -10.91
C PHE A 253 -2.51 -4.32 -11.64
N GLN A 254 -3.30 -4.24 -12.70
CA GLN A 254 -3.70 -5.40 -13.49
C GLN A 254 -3.28 -5.22 -14.94
N THR A 255 -2.56 -6.22 -15.49
CA THR A 255 -2.17 -6.27 -16.90
C THR A 255 -3.28 -6.84 -17.79
N ASP A 256 -3.16 -6.69 -19.10
CA ASP A 256 -4.20 -7.08 -20.06
C ASP A 256 -4.43 -8.59 -20.12
N ASP A 257 -3.47 -9.41 -19.70
CA ASP A 257 -3.59 -10.86 -19.49
C ASP A 257 -4.32 -11.23 -18.19
N SER A 258 -4.91 -10.24 -17.50
CA SER A 258 -5.67 -10.38 -16.27
C SER A 258 -4.84 -10.73 -15.03
N VAL A 259 -3.52 -10.74 -15.11
CA VAL A 259 -2.66 -10.94 -13.93
C VAL A 259 -2.71 -9.70 -13.04
N LEU A 260 -2.93 -9.94 -11.75
CA LEU A 260 -2.77 -8.92 -10.71
C LEU A 260 -1.33 -8.93 -10.23
N HIS A 261 -0.68 -7.80 -10.31
CA HIS A 261 0.66 -7.55 -9.80
C HIS A 261 0.55 -6.71 -8.53
N MET A 262 0.98 -7.24 -7.39
CA MET A 262 0.95 -6.56 -6.09
C MET A 262 2.38 -6.26 -5.63
N PRO A 263 2.97 -5.12 -6.03
CA PRO A 263 4.21 -4.65 -5.42
C PRO A 263 4.01 -4.39 -3.93
N LEU A 264 5.02 -4.73 -3.13
CA LEU A 264 5.02 -4.66 -1.68
C LEU A 264 6.24 -3.86 -1.22
N ARG A 265 6.02 -3.00 -0.22
CA ARG A 265 7.09 -2.29 0.47
C ARG A 265 7.98 -3.26 1.23
N ASN A 266 9.30 -3.07 1.12
CA ASN A 266 10.31 -3.72 1.94
C ASN A 266 10.62 -2.85 3.17
N THR A 267 10.30 -3.32 4.40
CA THR A 267 10.51 -2.55 5.62
C THR A 267 11.83 -2.86 6.33
N GLY A 268 12.63 -3.81 5.84
CA GLY A 268 13.71 -4.36 6.67
C GLY A 268 15.12 -4.15 6.16
N LYS A 269 15.35 -4.17 4.86
CA LYS A 269 16.71 -4.30 4.33
C LYS A 269 17.03 -3.31 3.22
N TYR A 270 18.12 -2.56 3.41
CA TYR A 270 18.72 -1.74 2.36
C TYR A 270 19.60 -2.58 1.41
N PRO A 271 19.64 -2.34 0.08
CA PRO A 271 18.84 -1.34 -0.62
C PRO A 271 17.36 -1.69 -0.62
N TYR A 272 16.51 -0.68 -0.39
CA TYR A 272 15.07 -0.88 -0.42
C TYR A 272 14.63 -1.09 -1.86
N ARG A 273 14.12 -2.28 -2.13
CA ARG A 273 13.49 -2.65 -3.40
C ARG A 273 12.11 -3.16 -3.13
N LEU A 274 11.20 -2.90 -4.03
CA LEU A 274 9.87 -3.51 -3.95
C LEU A 274 10.00 -5.02 -4.13
N TRP A 275 9.14 -5.74 -3.46
CA TRP A 275 8.89 -7.15 -3.72
C TRP A 275 7.58 -7.26 -4.47
N LEU A 276 7.40 -8.33 -5.23
CA LEU A 276 6.22 -8.57 -6.03
C LEU A 276 5.62 -9.93 -5.71
N THR A 277 4.31 -9.95 -5.51
CA THR A 277 3.47 -11.14 -5.57
C THR A 277 2.41 -10.98 -6.65
N GLU A 278 2.00 -12.08 -7.25
CA GLU A 278 1.06 -12.09 -8.36
C GLU A 278 -0.14 -12.98 -8.05
N SER A 279 -1.28 -12.63 -8.64
CA SER A 279 -2.47 -13.47 -8.66
C SER A 279 -2.97 -13.67 -10.10
N ARG A 280 -3.29 -14.91 -10.44
CA ARG A 280 -3.85 -15.31 -11.74
C ARG A 280 -5.31 -15.77 -11.63
N ASP A 281 -5.88 -15.72 -10.44
CA ASP A 281 -7.24 -16.10 -10.11
C ASP A 281 -8.04 -14.94 -9.49
N ASN A 282 -7.72 -13.73 -9.99
CA ASN A 282 -8.40 -12.50 -9.58
C ASN A 282 -8.31 -12.19 -8.07
N GLY A 283 -7.17 -12.47 -7.46
CA GLY A 283 -6.89 -12.17 -6.04
C GLY A 283 -7.37 -13.23 -5.05
N ALA A 284 -7.83 -14.39 -5.50
CA ALA A 284 -8.22 -15.47 -4.60
C ALA A 284 -7.00 -16.18 -3.99
N THR A 285 -5.91 -16.30 -4.74
CA THR A 285 -4.61 -16.78 -4.24
C THR A 285 -3.47 -15.91 -4.77
N TRP A 286 -2.32 -15.96 -4.10
CA TRP A 286 -1.15 -15.16 -4.39
C TRP A 286 0.12 -16.00 -4.41
N SER A 287 1.02 -15.71 -5.33
CA SER A 287 2.32 -16.37 -5.43
C SER A 287 3.21 -16.03 -4.23
N SER A 288 4.24 -16.84 -3.98
CA SER A 288 5.32 -16.44 -3.08
C SER A 288 5.96 -15.14 -3.58
N PRO A 289 6.16 -14.14 -2.70
CA PRO A 289 6.73 -12.87 -3.12
C PRO A 289 8.20 -13.01 -3.50
N VAL A 290 8.64 -12.26 -4.50
CA VAL A 290 10.01 -12.21 -4.98
C VAL A 290 10.54 -10.78 -5.02
N GLU A 291 11.84 -10.60 -4.75
CA GLU A 291 12.49 -9.28 -4.85
C GLU A 291 12.52 -8.83 -6.32
N THR A 292 12.32 -7.52 -6.55
CA THR A 292 12.36 -6.91 -7.88
C THR A 292 13.60 -6.04 -8.06
N GLU A 293 13.79 -5.47 -9.26
CA GLU A 293 14.79 -4.43 -9.51
C GLU A 293 14.22 -3.00 -9.31
N PHE A 294 13.01 -2.87 -8.78
CA PHE A 294 12.35 -1.58 -8.57
C PHE A 294 12.81 -0.91 -7.27
N SER A 295 13.47 0.23 -7.37
CA SER A 295 13.95 1.00 -6.21
C SER A 295 12.82 1.68 -5.45
N ASP A 296 12.90 1.68 -4.12
CA ASP A 296 11.97 2.33 -3.19
C ASP A 296 12.72 2.97 -2.01
N THR A 297 12.01 3.74 -1.17
CA THR A 297 12.58 4.35 0.05
C THR A 297 12.11 3.73 1.35
N ASN A 298 11.53 2.55 1.35
CA ASN A 298 10.82 2.04 2.51
C ASN A 298 9.63 2.96 2.89
N SER A 299 8.79 3.25 1.89
CA SER A 299 7.58 4.06 2.04
C SER A 299 6.43 3.47 1.24
N LYS A 300 5.19 3.75 1.65
CA LYS A 300 4.01 3.41 0.86
C LYS A 300 4.01 4.20 -0.46
N PHE A 301 3.45 3.61 -1.49
CA PHE A 301 3.35 4.12 -2.85
C PHE A 301 1.96 3.80 -3.42
N HIS A 302 1.67 4.29 -4.62
CA HIS A 302 0.44 3.96 -5.32
C HIS A 302 0.72 3.58 -6.78
N PHE A 303 0.20 2.43 -7.21
CA PHE A 303 0.17 1.99 -8.59
C PHE A 303 -1.24 2.15 -9.17
N GLY A 304 -1.30 2.31 -10.49
CA GLY A 304 -2.56 2.36 -11.20
C GLY A 304 -2.36 2.37 -12.71
N ARG A 305 -3.43 2.68 -13.46
CA ARG A 305 -3.43 2.74 -14.92
C ARG A 305 -4.02 4.05 -15.39
N LEU A 306 -3.35 4.72 -16.33
CA LEU A 306 -3.84 5.93 -16.97
C LEU A 306 -4.93 5.60 -18.01
N PRO A 307 -5.77 6.58 -18.40
CA PRO A 307 -6.80 6.36 -19.43
C PRO A 307 -6.26 5.95 -20.79
N ASP A 308 -5.00 6.27 -21.10
CA ASP A 308 -4.31 5.86 -22.33
C ASP A 308 -3.73 4.45 -22.29
N GLY A 309 -3.95 3.73 -21.19
CA GLY A 309 -3.51 2.35 -20.99
C GLY A 309 -2.15 2.18 -20.33
N ARG A 310 -1.34 3.23 -20.19
CA ARG A 310 -0.05 3.14 -19.49
C ARG A 310 -0.25 2.89 -17.99
N PHE A 311 0.64 2.09 -17.44
CA PHE A 311 0.72 1.87 -15.99
C PHE A 311 1.51 3.00 -15.35
N TYR A 312 1.18 3.34 -14.11
CA TYR A 312 1.94 4.34 -13.37
C TYR A 312 2.26 3.87 -11.93
N TYR A 313 3.36 4.39 -11.44
CA TYR A 313 3.77 4.38 -10.05
C TYR A 313 3.90 5.80 -9.56
N VAL A 314 3.39 6.09 -8.37
CA VAL A 314 3.68 7.34 -7.64
C VAL A 314 4.27 6.98 -6.29
N GLY A 315 5.48 7.45 -6.02
CA GLY A 315 6.19 7.17 -4.79
C GLY A 315 7.51 7.94 -4.70
N THR A 316 8.37 7.49 -3.83
CA THR A 316 9.67 8.11 -3.57
C THR A 316 10.78 7.07 -3.73
N PRO A 317 11.36 6.90 -4.92
CA PRO A 317 12.27 5.78 -5.23
C PRO A 317 13.69 5.95 -4.68
N ILE A 318 14.01 7.10 -4.08
CA ILE A 318 15.36 7.40 -3.59
C ILE A 318 15.45 7.25 -2.07
N GLY A 319 16.46 6.55 -1.58
CA GLY A 319 16.68 6.35 -0.15
C GLY A 319 16.95 7.65 0.61
N GLY A 320 16.33 7.74 1.79
CA GLY A 320 16.48 8.88 2.72
C GLY A 320 15.51 10.05 2.46
N GLY A 321 14.78 10.46 3.49
CA GLY A 321 13.97 11.68 3.49
C GLY A 321 12.67 11.65 2.69
N ARG A 322 12.36 10.60 1.93
CA ARG A 322 11.16 10.49 1.08
C ARG A 322 11.02 11.65 0.09
N THR A 323 12.08 11.95 -0.64
CA THR A 323 12.14 12.99 -1.67
C THR A 323 13.11 12.57 -2.78
N PRO A 324 12.85 12.94 -4.07
CA PRO A 324 11.66 13.58 -4.59
C PRO A 324 10.43 12.65 -4.64
N LEU A 325 9.25 13.24 -4.76
CA LEU A 325 8.02 12.54 -5.18
C LEU A 325 8.07 12.36 -6.69
N VAL A 326 7.99 11.11 -7.15
CA VAL A 326 8.17 10.73 -8.55
C VAL A 326 6.93 10.04 -9.08
N LEU A 327 6.54 10.38 -10.31
CA LEU A 327 5.67 9.58 -11.15
C LEU A 327 6.53 8.82 -12.15
N SER A 328 6.38 7.51 -12.23
CA SER A 328 7.01 6.67 -13.25
C SER A 328 5.94 6.00 -14.09
N LEU A 329 6.15 5.95 -15.41
CA LEU A 329 5.21 5.36 -16.37
C LEU A 329 5.82 4.13 -17.04
N SER A 330 4.94 3.16 -17.37
CA SER A 330 5.27 1.94 -18.09
C SER A 330 4.20 1.64 -19.15
N ARG A 331 4.61 1.07 -20.28
CA ARG A 331 3.69 0.56 -21.30
C ARG A 331 3.33 -0.91 -21.12
N ASP A 332 4.23 -1.66 -20.53
CA ASP A 332 4.15 -3.12 -20.40
C ASP A 332 3.83 -3.60 -18.96
N GLY A 333 3.83 -2.69 -17.97
CA GLY A 333 3.65 -3.03 -16.56
C GLY A 333 4.89 -3.67 -15.92
N VAL A 334 6.01 -3.76 -16.64
CA VAL A 334 7.27 -4.35 -16.18
C VAL A 334 8.36 -3.30 -16.09
N THR A 335 8.55 -2.53 -17.15
CA THR A 335 9.60 -1.51 -17.25
C THR A 335 8.99 -0.12 -17.11
N PHE A 336 9.24 0.52 -15.98
CA PHE A 336 8.85 1.91 -15.72
C PHE A 336 10.03 2.81 -16.06
N ASP A 337 10.09 3.27 -17.31
CA ASP A 337 11.25 3.93 -17.91
C ASP A 337 11.07 5.43 -18.14
N LYS A 338 9.87 5.97 -17.95
CA LYS A 338 9.59 7.38 -18.09
C LYS A 338 9.25 8.01 -16.75
N HIS A 339 10.07 8.97 -16.32
CA HIS A 339 10.00 9.53 -14.98
C HIS A 339 9.72 11.03 -14.99
N PHE A 340 8.92 11.47 -13.99
CA PHE A 340 8.58 12.88 -13.78
C PHE A 340 8.72 13.20 -12.28
N ILE A 341 9.38 14.29 -11.94
CA ILE A 341 9.42 14.81 -10.58
C ILE A 341 8.17 15.64 -10.35
N LEU A 342 7.30 15.17 -9.47
CA LEU A 342 6.08 15.86 -9.07
C LEU A 342 6.30 16.81 -7.89
N GLY A 343 7.29 16.52 -7.04
CA GLY A 343 7.60 17.33 -5.88
C GLY A 343 9.00 17.08 -5.34
N GLU A 344 9.72 18.16 -5.06
CA GLU A 344 11.08 18.15 -4.48
C GLU A 344 11.29 19.29 -3.46
N THR A 345 10.21 20.00 -3.10
CA THR A 345 10.27 21.08 -2.12
C THR A 345 10.41 20.51 -0.71
N LYS A 346 11.09 21.25 0.15
CA LYS A 346 11.20 20.93 1.58
C LYS A 346 10.02 21.53 2.34
N TYR A 347 9.56 20.80 3.33
CA TYR A 347 8.62 21.28 4.33
C TYR A 347 9.31 21.31 5.69
N ALA A 348 9.38 22.49 6.30
CA ALA A 348 9.97 22.62 7.64
C ALA A 348 9.03 21.98 8.68
N GLN A 349 9.44 20.83 9.24
CA GLN A 349 8.70 20.20 10.33
C GLN A 349 8.58 21.17 11.51
N ARG A 350 7.35 21.37 11.98
CA ARG A 350 7.03 22.34 13.05
C ARG A 350 6.92 21.66 14.41
N LYS A 351 6.47 20.42 14.41
CA LYS A 351 6.15 19.66 15.61
C LYS A 351 6.84 18.29 15.57
N PRO A 352 7.86 18.07 16.42
CA PRO A 352 8.51 16.77 16.51
C PRO A 352 7.55 15.68 17.02
N GLY A 353 7.93 14.42 16.86
CA GLY A 353 7.17 13.28 17.36
C GLY A 353 7.83 11.95 16.95
N THR A 354 7.47 10.86 17.64
CA THR A 354 7.99 9.52 17.35
C THR A 354 7.48 9.03 15.99
N HIS A 355 8.39 8.54 15.16
CA HIS A 355 8.16 8.06 13.79
C HIS A 355 7.61 9.12 12.81
N LYS A 356 7.66 10.40 13.18
CA LYS A 356 7.37 11.50 12.24
C LYS A 356 8.59 11.76 11.35
N GLY A 357 8.32 12.27 10.15
CA GLY A 357 9.34 12.60 9.16
C GLY A 357 8.94 12.19 7.74
N GLY A 358 9.81 12.56 6.78
CA GLY A 358 9.66 12.30 5.36
C GLY A 358 8.91 13.39 4.61
N GLU A 359 9.56 13.94 3.55
CA GLU A 359 9.03 15.09 2.79
C GLU A 359 7.71 14.75 2.10
N TYR A 360 7.59 13.58 1.49
CA TYR A 360 6.39 13.13 0.80
C TYR A 360 6.02 11.73 1.27
N GLY A 361 5.09 11.64 2.22
CA GLY A 361 4.67 10.38 2.80
C GLY A 361 3.36 9.88 2.21
N TYR A 362 3.32 8.60 1.88
CA TYR A 362 2.12 7.82 1.57
C TYR A 362 1.24 8.43 0.49
N PRO A 363 1.73 8.59 -0.74
CA PRO A 363 0.93 9.11 -1.84
C PRO A 363 -0.28 8.22 -2.11
N HIS A 364 -1.41 8.86 -2.38
CA HIS A 364 -2.59 8.25 -2.99
C HIS A 364 -3.00 9.08 -4.20
N THR A 365 -3.53 8.45 -5.25
CA THR A 365 -3.82 9.13 -6.51
C THR A 365 -5.29 9.04 -6.89
N LEU A 366 -5.72 10.05 -7.65
CA LEU A 366 -7.02 10.11 -8.30
C LEU A 366 -6.83 10.66 -9.71
N ILE A 367 -7.44 10.02 -10.71
CA ILE A 367 -7.53 10.56 -12.08
C ILE A 367 -8.92 11.15 -12.22
N HIS A 368 -8.96 12.45 -12.56
CA HIS A 368 -10.20 13.16 -12.78
C HIS A 368 -9.98 14.35 -13.72
N ASP A 369 -10.91 14.55 -14.65
CA ASP A 369 -10.97 15.71 -15.57
C ASP A 369 -9.61 16.07 -16.22
N GLY A 370 -8.93 15.08 -16.80
CA GLY A 370 -7.65 15.26 -17.50
C GLY A 370 -6.43 15.50 -16.60
N TYR A 371 -6.56 15.32 -15.29
CA TYR A 371 -5.47 15.45 -14.31
C TYR A 371 -5.23 14.18 -13.52
N LEU A 372 -3.98 13.96 -13.14
CA LEU A 372 -3.60 13.09 -12.04
C LEU A 372 -3.44 13.94 -10.78
N TYR A 373 -4.28 13.69 -9.80
CA TYR A 373 -4.18 14.26 -8.45
C TYR A 373 -3.38 13.31 -7.57
N VAL A 374 -2.53 13.88 -6.72
CA VAL A 374 -1.73 13.13 -5.75
C VAL A 374 -1.86 13.80 -4.38
N ILE A 375 -2.39 13.09 -3.40
CA ILE A 375 -2.41 13.56 -2.01
C ILE A 375 -1.28 12.90 -1.24
N VAL A 376 -0.59 13.67 -0.40
CA VAL A 376 0.57 13.22 0.39
C VAL A 376 0.56 13.85 1.78
N SER A 377 1.18 13.19 2.75
CA SER A 377 1.56 13.85 4.00
C SER A 377 2.95 14.50 3.86
N ARG A 378 3.15 15.62 4.55
CA ARG A 378 4.44 16.34 4.65
C ARG A 378 4.95 16.20 6.07
N GLN A 379 6.13 15.58 6.25
CA GLN A 379 6.75 15.31 7.55
C GLN A 379 5.81 14.60 8.56
N LYS A 380 4.75 13.92 8.06
CA LYS A 380 3.68 13.31 8.87
C LYS A 380 2.97 14.29 9.82
N GLU A 381 2.85 15.55 9.42
CA GLU A 381 2.13 16.57 10.20
C GLU A 381 1.23 17.49 9.35
N ALA A 382 1.53 17.66 8.06
CA ALA A 382 0.72 18.43 7.14
C ALA A 382 0.25 17.56 5.98
N VAL A 383 -0.74 18.04 5.21
CA VAL A 383 -1.31 17.33 4.05
C VAL A 383 -1.36 18.26 2.85
N ASP A 384 -0.72 17.83 1.75
CA ASP A 384 -0.72 18.49 0.44
C ASP A 384 -1.54 17.69 -0.56
N VAL A 385 -2.23 18.40 -1.46
CA VAL A 385 -2.79 17.84 -2.70
C VAL A 385 -2.10 18.51 -3.88
N LEU A 386 -1.49 17.68 -4.73
CA LEU A 386 -0.84 18.10 -5.98
C LEU A 386 -1.70 17.66 -7.17
N ARG A 387 -1.59 18.37 -8.31
CA ARG A 387 -2.11 17.86 -9.58
C ARG A 387 -1.17 18.15 -10.73
N VAL A 388 -1.16 17.27 -11.70
CA VAL A 388 -0.45 17.39 -12.97
C VAL A 388 -1.40 17.04 -14.13
N ALA A 389 -1.38 17.82 -15.20
CA ALA A 389 -2.20 17.52 -16.37
C ALA A 389 -1.69 16.25 -17.06
N LEU A 390 -2.58 15.33 -17.43
CA LEU A 390 -2.20 14.11 -18.16
C LEU A 390 -1.55 14.41 -19.51
N ALA A 391 -1.97 15.49 -20.16
CA ALA A 391 -1.45 15.91 -21.47
C ALA A 391 0.05 16.23 -21.48
N VAL A 392 0.67 16.56 -20.33
CA VAL A 392 2.12 16.84 -20.27
C VAL A 392 2.96 15.61 -19.93
N LEU A 393 2.32 14.45 -19.76
CA LEU A 393 2.97 13.17 -19.42
C LEU A 393 3.31 12.32 -20.67
N ASN A 394 3.35 12.93 -21.84
CA ASN A 394 3.63 12.27 -23.13
C ASN A 394 5.12 12.03 -23.34
#